data_4ab96600f95a61e02fa029420ea45ee2
#
_entry.id   4ab96600f95a61e02fa029420ea45ee2
#
_cell.length_a   1.000
_cell.length_b   1.000
_cell.length_c   1.000
_cell.angle_alpha   90.00
_cell.angle_beta   90.00
_cell.angle_gamma   90.00
#
_symmetry.space_group_name_H-M   'P 1'
#
loop_
_entity.id
_entity.type
_entity.pdbx_description
1 polymer ?
#
loop_
_entity_poly.entity_id
_entity_poly.type
_entity_poly.pdbx_seq_one_letter_code
_entity_poly.pdbx_strand_id
1 'polypeptide(L)'
;MLFEIWVDADSVPKGLRTIILRAAARLGLSCSFVADRSLPDVVQYIADDTFALRQKARGEGVSDPEAIKAVRSRIRMVVVQSGSDSADDHIVQSAKPKSLCITHDIPLASRLLEKGCFVIDDRGSEYTSDDIRARLGDRLVNRELRSWGVFAEQQGRMDASNQKSFADNFDRMLTRLGRMQEAN
;
A
#
# COMPACT_ATOMS: atom_id res chain seq x y z
N MET A 1 17.09 -9.42 -1.35
CA MET A 1 16.12 -9.06 -0.27
C MET A 1 14.88 -8.50 -0.94
N LEU A 2 13.70 -9.07 -0.74
CA LEU A 2 12.46 -8.57 -1.35
C LEU A 2 12.13 -7.18 -0.77
N PHE A 3 11.66 -6.25 -1.61
CA PHE A 3 11.19 -4.93 -1.15
C PHE A 3 9.96 -5.05 -0.26
N GLU A 4 9.67 -4.01 0.50
CA GLU A 4 8.50 -3.92 1.37
C GLU A 4 7.41 -3.09 0.71
N ILE A 5 6.15 -3.43 1.00
CA ILE A 5 4.97 -2.66 0.57
C ILE A 5 4.38 -1.95 1.79
N TRP A 6 4.12 -0.66 1.65
CA TRP A 6 3.43 0.17 2.64
C TRP A 6 2.14 0.72 2.02
N VAL A 7 1.05 0.56 2.72
CA VAL A 7 -0.28 0.97 2.25
C VAL A 7 -0.88 1.93 3.25
N ASP A 8 -1.15 3.14 2.80
CA ASP A 8 -2.02 4.09 3.49
C ASP A 8 -3.45 3.58 3.34
N ALA A 9 -3.89 2.77 4.31
CA ALA A 9 -5.06 1.93 4.17
C ALA A 9 -6.37 2.69 4.33
N ASP A 10 -6.34 3.89 4.87
CA ASP A 10 -7.50 4.79 4.96
C ASP A 10 -7.81 5.43 3.60
N SER A 11 -6.78 5.70 2.79
CA SER A 11 -6.94 6.26 1.45
C SER A 11 -7.25 5.21 0.37
N VAL A 12 -7.01 3.91 0.65
CA VAL A 12 -7.14 2.83 -0.35
C VAL A 12 -8.46 2.07 -0.19
N PRO A 13 -9.34 2.05 -1.21
CA PRO A 13 -10.61 1.33 -1.17
C PRO A 13 -10.46 -0.18 -0.95
N LYS A 14 -11.46 -0.83 -0.31
CA LYS A 14 -11.47 -2.27 0.00
C LYS A 14 -11.15 -3.16 -1.22
N GLY A 15 -11.70 -2.84 -2.40
CA GLY A 15 -11.43 -3.62 -3.62
C GLY A 15 -9.94 -3.66 -3.98
N LEU A 16 -9.24 -2.52 -3.84
CA LEU A 16 -7.81 -2.44 -4.11
C LEU A 16 -7.00 -3.12 -3.00
N ARG A 17 -7.41 -2.97 -1.72
CA ARG A 17 -6.76 -3.70 -0.62
C ARG A 17 -6.77 -5.20 -0.88
N THR A 18 -7.87 -5.75 -1.41
CA THR A 18 -7.96 -7.17 -1.78
C THR A 18 -6.94 -7.57 -2.86
N ILE A 19 -6.72 -6.72 -3.86
CA ILE A 19 -5.71 -6.95 -4.91
C ILE A 19 -4.31 -6.96 -4.30
N ILE A 20 -3.99 -5.97 -3.47
CA ILE A 20 -2.69 -5.84 -2.81
C ILE A 20 -2.41 -7.04 -1.89
N LEU A 21 -3.39 -7.43 -1.05
CA LEU A 21 -3.31 -8.58 -0.15
C LEU A 21 -2.96 -9.87 -0.90
N ARG A 22 -3.69 -10.16 -1.98
CA ARG A 22 -3.47 -11.35 -2.80
C ARG A 22 -2.09 -11.36 -3.46
N ALA A 23 -1.65 -10.23 -3.99
CA ALA A 23 -0.34 -10.12 -4.62
C ALA A 23 0.80 -10.27 -3.58
N ALA A 24 0.68 -9.63 -2.43
CA ALA A 24 1.66 -9.74 -1.34
C ALA A 24 1.80 -11.18 -0.84
N ALA A 25 0.68 -11.87 -0.59
CA ALA A 25 0.67 -13.28 -0.17
C ALA A 25 1.27 -14.20 -1.25
N ARG A 26 0.85 -14.05 -2.51
CA ARG A 26 1.34 -14.84 -3.65
C ARG A 26 2.86 -14.73 -3.83
N LEU A 27 3.40 -13.52 -3.66
CA LEU A 27 4.83 -13.23 -3.87
C LEU A 27 5.66 -13.33 -2.57
N GLY A 28 5.03 -13.60 -1.42
CA GLY A 28 5.69 -13.65 -0.12
C GLY A 28 6.34 -12.32 0.29
N LEU A 29 5.75 -11.19 -0.10
CA LEU A 29 6.25 -9.86 0.19
C LEU A 29 5.81 -9.40 1.59
N SER A 30 6.69 -8.66 2.28
CA SER A 30 6.28 -7.91 3.47
C SER A 30 5.35 -6.78 3.05
N CYS A 31 4.15 -6.73 3.63
CA CYS A 31 3.16 -5.70 3.34
C CYS A 31 2.54 -5.19 4.64
N SER A 32 2.57 -3.88 4.85
CA SER A 32 2.01 -3.23 6.03
C SER A 32 0.87 -2.29 5.61
N PHE A 33 -0.33 -2.57 6.11
CA PHE A 33 -1.48 -1.70 6.00
C PHE A 33 -1.54 -0.82 7.23
N VAL A 34 -1.46 0.50 7.05
CA VAL A 34 -1.45 1.48 8.16
C VAL A 34 -2.75 2.27 8.11
N ALA A 35 -3.43 2.40 9.24
CA ALA A 35 -4.67 3.17 9.38
C ALA A 35 -4.86 3.61 10.83
N ASP A 36 -5.78 4.57 11.07
CA ASP A 36 -6.18 5.00 12.42
C ASP A 36 -7.12 4.01 13.12
N ARG A 37 -7.59 2.98 12.40
CA ARG A 37 -8.49 1.94 12.89
C ARG A 37 -8.16 0.58 12.31
N SER A 38 -8.61 -0.46 12.99
CA SER A 38 -8.52 -1.82 12.48
C SER A 38 -9.46 -2.02 11.28
N LEU A 39 -8.95 -2.62 10.22
CA LEU A 39 -9.72 -2.93 9.01
C LEU A 39 -10.05 -4.42 8.99
N PRO A 40 -11.33 -4.81 9.19
CA PRO A 40 -11.73 -6.21 9.32
C PRO A 40 -11.36 -7.09 8.13
N ASP A 41 -11.43 -6.53 6.91
CA ASP A 41 -11.04 -7.23 5.67
C ASP A 41 -9.56 -7.59 5.64
N VAL A 42 -8.69 -6.71 6.12
CA VAL A 42 -7.25 -6.94 6.21
C VAL A 42 -6.93 -7.95 7.32
N VAL A 43 -7.51 -7.76 8.50
CA VAL A 43 -7.29 -8.65 9.66
C VAL A 43 -7.72 -10.08 9.35
N GLN A 44 -8.90 -10.25 8.74
CA GLN A 44 -9.40 -11.58 8.36
C GLN A 44 -8.46 -12.22 7.33
N TYR A 45 -8.03 -11.47 6.31
CA TYR A 45 -7.10 -12.00 5.31
C TYR A 45 -5.78 -12.47 5.93
N ILE A 46 -5.22 -11.72 6.87
CA ILE A 46 -3.99 -12.09 7.60
C ILE A 46 -4.17 -13.39 8.37
N ALA A 47 -5.33 -13.58 9.01
CA ALA A 47 -5.65 -14.81 9.73
C ALA A 47 -5.72 -16.02 8.78
N ASP A 48 -6.44 -15.87 7.67
CA ASP A 48 -6.60 -16.91 6.64
C ASP A 48 -5.26 -17.27 5.98
N ASP A 49 -4.45 -16.29 5.62
CA ASP A 49 -3.11 -16.49 5.05
C ASP A 49 -2.18 -17.20 6.04
N THR A 50 -2.17 -16.77 7.31
CA THR A 50 -1.41 -17.44 8.37
C THR A 50 -1.84 -18.89 8.55
N PHE A 51 -3.14 -19.17 8.50
CA PHE A 51 -3.66 -20.52 8.58
C PHE A 51 -3.20 -21.38 7.39
N ALA A 52 -3.33 -20.86 6.17
CA ALA A 52 -2.87 -21.53 4.95
C ALA A 52 -1.36 -21.84 4.98
N LEU A 53 -0.53 -20.88 5.41
CA LEU A 53 0.92 -21.06 5.55
C LEU A 53 1.26 -22.15 6.57
N ARG A 54 0.54 -22.23 7.69
CA ARG A 54 0.71 -23.30 8.70
C ARG A 54 0.31 -24.68 8.17
N GLN A 55 -0.76 -24.76 7.39
CA GLN A 55 -1.16 -26.00 6.75
C GLN A 55 -0.12 -26.46 5.71
N LYS A 56 0.40 -25.51 4.93
CA LYS A 56 1.48 -25.79 3.99
C LYS A 56 2.74 -26.32 4.69
N ALA A 57 3.18 -25.69 5.78
CA ALA A 57 4.33 -26.13 6.55
C ALA A 57 4.16 -27.57 7.09
N ARG A 58 2.95 -27.92 7.57
CA ARG A 58 2.63 -29.30 7.97
C ARG A 58 2.72 -30.28 6.81
N GLY A 59 2.19 -29.90 5.64
CA GLY A 59 2.26 -30.71 4.43
C GLY A 59 3.68 -30.92 3.92
N GLU A 60 4.58 -29.98 4.19
CA GLU A 60 6.02 -30.05 3.87
C GLU A 60 6.84 -30.80 4.94
N GLY A 61 6.20 -31.40 5.93
CA GLY A 61 6.83 -32.27 6.93
C GLY A 61 7.31 -31.57 8.19
N VAL A 62 6.96 -30.30 8.42
CA VAL A 62 7.21 -29.64 9.71
C VAL A 62 6.29 -30.24 10.76
N SER A 63 6.86 -31.01 11.69
CA SER A 63 6.10 -31.70 12.76
C SER A 63 6.21 -31.00 14.12
N ASP A 64 7.18 -30.12 14.30
CA ASP A 64 7.35 -29.36 15.55
C ASP A 64 6.21 -28.34 15.73
N PRO A 65 5.39 -28.46 16.80
CA PRO A 65 4.28 -27.55 17.06
C PRO A 65 4.71 -26.08 17.24
N GLU A 66 5.86 -25.84 17.85
CA GLU A 66 6.35 -24.48 18.08
C GLU A 66 6.86 -23.85 16.77
N ALA A 67 7.51 -24.62 15.91
CA ALA A 67 7.89 -24.16 14.58
C ALA A 67 6.65 -23.81 13.73
N ILE A 68 5.60 -24.64 13.75
CA ILE A 68 4.34 -24.36 13.07
C ILE A 68 3.67 -23.11 13.66
N LYS A 69 3.64 -22.98 14.99
CA LYS A 69 3.06 -21.82 15.68
C LYS A 69 3.83 -20.51 15.35
N ALA A 70 5.11 -20.60 15.08
CA ALA A 70 5.95 -19.47 14.66
C ALA A 70 5.65 -18.98 13.24
N VAL A 71 5.07 -19.81 12.37
CA VAL A 71 4.69 -19.42 11.01
C VAL A 71 3.63 -18.31 11.04
N ARG A 72 3.89 -17.22 10.36
CA ARG A 72 3.04 -16.02 10.30
C ARG A 72 2.97 -15.50 8.87
N SER A 73 1.85 -14.86 8.54
CA SER A 73 1.77 -14.01 7.36
C SER A 73 2.85 -12.91 7.41
N ARG A 74 3.36 -12.53 6.27
CA ARG A 74 4.22 -11.36 6.11
C ARG A 74 3.42 -10.06 5.95
N ILE A 75 2.10 -10.17 5.93
CA ILE A 75 1.19 -9.05 5.86
C ILE A 75 0.83 -8.62 7.28
N ARG A 76 0.79 -7.33 7.54
CA ARG A 76 0.49 -6.76 8.86
C ARG A 76 -0.56 -5.66 8.76
N MET A 77 -1.42 -5.59 9.76
CA MET A 77 -2.25 -4.43 10.04
C MET A 77 -1.59 -3.63 11.16
N VAL A 78 -1.27 -2.37 10.90
CA VAL A 78 -0.71 -1.43 11.86
C VAL A 78 -1.78 -0.40 12.17
N VAL A 79 -2.24 -0.39 13.41
CA VAL A 79 -3.20 0.61 13.88
C VAL A 79 -2.43 1.68 14.64
N VAL A 80 -2.50 2.90 14.18
CA VAL A 80 -1.89 4.06 14.85
C VAL A 80 -2.92 4.81 15.68
N GLN A 81 -2.48 5.62 16.63
CA GLN A 81 -3.39 6.46 17.38
C GLN A 81 -4.06 7.48 16.45
N SER A 82 -5.37 7.70 16.64
CA SER A 82 -6.10 8.72 15.90
C SER A 82 -5.47 10.10 16.14
N GLY A 83 -5.08 10.73 15.05
CA GLY A 83 -4.46 12.05 15.04
C GLY A 83 -4.21 12.51 13.63
N SER A 84 -4.14 13.82 13.42
CA SER A 84 -3.73 14.37 12.13
C SER A 84 -2.36 13.80 11.77
N ASP A 85 -2.24 13.25 10.58
CA ASP A 85 -1.00 12.76 9.96
C ASP A 85 -0.30 11.58 10.69
N SER A 86 -0.93 10.96 11.71
CA SER A 86 -0.27 9.88 12.48
C SER A 86 0.03 8.63 11.64
N ALA A 87 -0.86 8.27 10.71
CA ALA A 87 -0.61 7.17 9.76
C ALA A 87 0.49 7.53 8.77
N ASP A 88 0.46 8.74 8.23
CA ASP A 88 1.45 9.27 7.31
C ASP A 88 2.84 9.29 7.94
N ASP A 89 2.95 9.84 9.15
CA ASP A 89 4.21 9.89 9.89
C ASP A 89 4.76 8.49 10.17
N HIS A 90 3.89 7.55 10.55
CA HIS A 90 4.29 6.17 10.76
C HIS A 90 4.86 5.55 9.48
N ILE A 91 4.17 5.73 8.34
CA ILE A 91 4.63 5.21 7.04
C ILE A 91 5.97 5.83 6.67
N VAL A 92 6.07 7.17 6.74
CA VAL A 92 7.32 7.87 6.40
C VAL A 92 8.47 7.45 7.30
N GLN A 93 8.27 7.27 8.59
CA GLN A 93 9.33 6.83 9.51
C GLN A 93 9.78 5.39 9.22
N SER A 94 8.84 4.50 8.94
CA SER A 94 9.08 3.06 8.82
C SER A 94 9.51 2.58 7.44
N ALA A 95 9.01 3.21 6.37
CA ALA A 95 9.36 2.84 5.00
C ALA A 95 10.85 3.11 4.73
N LYS A 96 11.53 2.16 4.11
CA LYS A 96 12.93 2.28 3.69
C LYS A 96 13.03 2.75 2.25
N PRO A 97 14.17 3.33 1.83
CA PRO A 97 14.42 3.59 0.40
C PRO A 97 14.16 2.31 -0.43
N LYS A 98 13.61 2.49 -1.63
CA LYS A 98 13.18 1.41 -2.55
C LYS A 98 11.97 0.59 -2.07
N SER A 99 11.29 0.94 -0.96
CA SER A 99 9.97 0.40 -0.64
C SER A 99 8.93 0.87 -1.65
N LEU A 100 7.89 0.08 -1.88
CA LEU A 100 6.71 0.47 -2.64
C LEU A 100 5.64 1.00 -1.68
N CYS A 101 5.19 2.22 -1.90
CA CYS A 101 4.17 2.86 -1.10
C CYS A 101 2.91 3.11 -1.94
N ILE A 102 1.74 2.91 -1.36
CA ILE A 102 0.45 3.09 -2.04
C ILE A 102 -0.37 4.08 -1.23
N THR A 103 -0.62 5.25 -1.81
CA THR A 103 -1.42 6.31 -1.19
C THR A 103 -2.06 7.21 -2.25
N HIS A 104 -3.20 7.80 -1.91
CA HIS A 104 -3.83 8.87 -2.69
C HIS A 104 -3.45 10.25 -2.14
N ASP A 105 -2.81 10.33 -0.98
CA ASP A 105 -2.40 11.59 -0.37
C ASP A 105 -1.11 12.14 -1.01
N ILE A 106 -1.21 13.34 -1.62
CA ILE A 106 -0.11 13.97 -2.32
C ILE A 106 1.01 14.46 -1.38
N PRO A 107 0.74 15.11 -0.24
CA PRO A 107 1.73 15.39 0.78
C PRO A 107 2.51 14.16 1.26
N LEU A 108 1.82 13.05 1.56
CA LEU A 108 2.49 11.81 1.94
C LEU A 108 3.35 11.26 0.79
N ALA A 109 2.82 11.26 -0.45
CA ALA A 109 3.55 10.83 -1.64
C ALA A 109 4.85 11.64 -1.84
N SER A 110 4.80 12.97 -1.65
CA SER A 110 5.99 13.83 -1.73
C SER A 110 7.07 13.41 -0.74
N ARG A 111 6.70 13.24 0.54
CA ARG A 111 7.64 12.85 1.61
C ARG A 111 8.27 11.48 1.35
N LEU A 112 7.51 10.55 0.79
CA LEU A 112 7.99 9.20 0.47
C LEU A 112 8.94 9.19 -0.73
N LEU A 113 8.66 9.99 -1.77
CA LEU A 113 9.56 10.16 -2.91
C LEU A 113 10.90 10.78 -2.49
N GLU A 114 10.89 11.81 -1.62
CA GLU A 114 12.11 12.41 -1.06
C GLU A 114 12.94 11.37 -0.29
N LYS A 115 12.29 10.38 0.32
CA LYS A 115 12.95 9.26 1.02
C LYS A 115 13.49 8.19 0.06
N GLY A 116 13.23 8.30 -1.24
CA GLY A 116 13.65 7.33 -2.26
C GLY A 116 12.75 6.09 -2.33
N CYS A 117 11.50 6.19 -1.91
CA CYS A 117 10.49 5.17 -2.12
C CYS A 117 9.87 5.29 -3.52
N PHE A 118 9.32 4.19 -4.02
CA PHE A 118 8.40 4.21 -5.16
C PHE A 118 6.99 4.44 -4.65
N VAL A 119 6.23 5.31 -5.28
CA VAL A 119 4.89 5.64 -4.82
C VAL A 119 3.90 5.52 -5.97
N ILE A 120 2.80 4.84 -5.75
CA ILE A 120 1.69 4.73 -6.71
C ILE A 120 0.37 5.19 -6.07
N ASP A 121 -0.52 5.71 -6.92
CA ASP A 121 -1.87 6.10 -6.53
C ASP A 121 -2.87 4.91 -6.55
N ASP A 122 -4.13 5.19 -6.24
CA ASP A 122 -5.23 4.23 -6.28
C ASP A 122 -5.66 3.80 -7.69
N ARG A 123 -5.02 4.33 -8.74
CA ARG A 123 -5.16 3.88 -10.13
C ARG A 123 -3.93 3.10 -10.60
N GLY A 124 -2.93 2.94 -9.72
CA GLY A 124 -1.67 2.31 -10.03
C GLY A 124 -0.70 3.19 -10.83
N SER A 125 -1.01 4.49 -10.97
CA SER A 125 -0.10 5.44 -11.62
C SER A 125 1.05 5.77 -10.68
N GLU A 126 2.28 5.75 -11.20
CA GLU A 126 3.46 6.12 -10.42
C GLU A 126 3.52 7.64 -10.26
N TYR A 127 3.78 8.08 -9.03
CA TYR A 127 4.12 9.47 -8.77
C TYR A 127 5.59 9.72 -9.08
N THR A 128 5.87 10.77 -9.83
CA THR A 128 7.21 11.34 -10.00
C THR A 128 7.33 12.66 -9.24
N SER A 129 8.56 13.12 -9.02
CA SER A 129 8.79 14.43 -8.37
C SER A 129 8.17 15.59 -9.14
N ASP A 130 8.12 15.48 -10.48
CA ASP A 130 7.54 16.51 -11.33
C ASP A 130 6.00 16.48 -11.28
N ASP A 131 5.40 15.27 -11.27
CA ASP A 131 3.95 15.11 -11.09
C ASP A 131 3.48 15.67 -9.74
N ILE A 132 4.25 15.43 -8.69
CA ILE A 132 3.94 15.93 -7.34
C ILE A 132 3.96 17.46 -7.32
N ARG A 133 4.98 18.09 -7.92
CA ARG A 133 5.08 19.56 -7.99
C ARG A 133 3.88 20.16 -8.73
N ALA A 134 3.51 19.59 -9.87
CA ALA A 134 2.35 20.03 -10.64
C ALA A 134 1.05 19.89 -9.81
N ARG A 135 0.82 18.73 -9.20
CA ARG A 135 -0.39 18.45 -8.40
C ARG A 135 -0.47 19.27 -7.11
N LEU A 136 0.65 19.60 -6.47
CA LEU A 136 0.68 20.51 -5.32
C LEU A 136 0.31 21.92 -5.73
N GLY A 137 0.79 22.38 -6.90
CA GLY A 137 0.38 23.66 -7.50
C GLY A 137 -1.12 23.71 -7.76
N ASP A 138 -1.68 22.68 -8.43
CA ASP A 138 -3.11 22.57 -8.72
C ASP A 138 -3.95 22.53 -7.44
N ARG A 139 -3.47 21.88 -6.38
CA ARG A 139 -4.19 21.79 -5.09
C ARG A 139 -4.27 23.15 -4.40
N LEU A 140 -3.24 23.98 -4.49
CA LEU A 140 -3.26 25.36 -3.98
C LEU A 140 -4.28 26.19 -4.75
N VAL A 141 -4.25 26.16 -6.09
CA VAL A 141 -5.20 26.85 -6.96
C VAL A 141 -6.65 26.37 -6.70
N ASN A 142 -6.88 25.06 -6.63
CA ASN A 142 -8.19 24.50 -6.37
C ASN A 142 -8.71 24.82 -4.95
N ARG A 143 -7.83 25.01 -3.96
CA ARG A 143 -8.19 25.45 -2.61
C ARG A 143 -8.66 26.90 -2.63
N GLU A 144 -7.98 27.77 -3.37
CA GLU A 144 -8.41 29.16 -3.55
C GLU A 144 -9.71 29.26 -4.34
N LEU A 145 -9.87 28.51 -5.42
CA LEU A 145 -11.12 28.45 -6.20
C LEU A 145 -12.30 27.98 -5.36
N ARG A 146 -12.12 27.00 -4.46
CA ARG A 146 -13.14 26.55 -3.51
C ARG A 146 -13.51 27.65 -2.51
N SER A 147 -12.54 28.43 -2.05
CA SER A 147 -12.81 29.57 -1.16
C SER A 147 -13.66 30.66 -1.85
N TRP A 148 -13.63 30.71 -3.18
CA TRP A 148 -14.45 31.60 -4.00
C TRP A 148 -15.77 30.96 -4.48
N GLY A 149 -16.12 29.76 -3.98
CA GLY A 149 -17.38 29.08 -4.31
C GLY A 149 -17.38 28.33 -5.66
N VAL A 150 -16.24 28.18 -6.30
CA VAL A 150 -16.09 27.39 -7.51
C VAL A 150 -15.79 25.93 -7.13
N PHE A 151 -16.75 25.03 -7.41
CA PHE A 151 -16.60 23.61 -7.10
C PHE A 151 -15.84 22.91 -8.24
N ALA A 152 -14.72 22.26 -7.90
CA ALA A 152 -14.10 21.31 -8.79
C ALA A 152 -14.92 20.00 -8.84
N GLU A 153 -14.99 19.35 -9.99
CA GLU A 153 -15.67 18.06 -10.17
C GLU A 153 -15.19 17.03 -9.15
N GLN A 154 -16.16 16.31 -8.56
CA GLN A 154 -15.87 15.19 -7.65
C GLN A 154 -15.14 14.09 -8.43
N GLN A 155 -14.06 13.58 -7.86
CA GLN A 155 -13.39 12.38 -8.37
C GLN A 155 -14.42 11.24 -8.52
N GLY A 156 -14.48 10.66 -9.72
CA GLY A 156 -15.41 9.58 -10.05
C GLY A 156 -15.27 8.39 -9.10
N ARG A 157 -16.39 7.75 -8.81
CA ARG A 157 -16.44 6.51 -8.00
C ARG A 157 -15.49 5.47 -8.58
N MET A 158 -14.78 4.76 -7.69
CA MET A 158 -13.98 3.59 -8.05
C MET A 158 -14.88 2.54 -8.73
N ASP A 159 -14.69 2.31 -10.00
CA ASP A 159 -15.42 1.31 -10.80
C ASP A 159 -14.54 0.09 -11.13
N ALA A 160 -15.12 -0.91 -11.81
CA ALA A 160 -14.40 -2.13 -12.19
C ALA A 160 -13.24 -1.84 -13.17
N SER A 161 -13.34 -0.81 -14.00
CA SER A 161 -12.28 -0.38 -14.91
C SER A 161 -11.07 0.16 -14.16
N ASN A 162 -11.32 0.99 -13.15
CA ASN A 162 -10.28 1.54 -12.28
C ASN A 162 -9.56 0.43 -11.50
N GLN A 163 -10.30 -0.56 -10.98
CA GLN A 163 -9.71 -1.71 -10.29
C GLN A 163 -8.81 -2.54 -11.21
N LYS A 164 -9.23 -2.76 -12.46
CA LYS A 164 -8.44 -3.46 -13.46
C LYS A 164 -7.17 -2.68 -13.79
N SER A 165 -7.29 -1.39 -14.07
CA SER A 165 -6.14 -0.52 -14.36
C SER A 165 -5.13 -0.52 -13.21
N PHE A 166 -5.62 -0.44 -11.97
CA PHE A 166 -4.76 -0.57 -10.78
C PHE A 166 -4.05 -1.92 -10.75
N ALA A 167 -4.77 -3.02 -10.92
CA ALA A 167 -4.19 -4.37 -10.88
C ALA A 167 -3.07 -4.54 -11.92
N ASP A 168 -3.31 -4.11 -13.17
CA ASP A 168 -2.36 -4.22 -14.27
C ASP A 168 -1.10 -3.35 -14.03
N ASN A 169 -1.27 -2.13 -13.52
CA ASN A 169 -0.16 -1.23 -13.21
C ASN A 169 0.62 -1.70 -11.99
N PHE A 170 -0.08 -2.16 -10.95
CA PHE A 170 0.53 -2.67 -9.74
C PHE A 170 1.38 -3.93 -10.02
N ASP A 171 0.88 -4.88 -10.83
CA ASP A 171 1.63 -6.09 -11.19
C ASP A 171 2.88 -5.75 -12.03
N ARG A 172 2.79 -4.78 -12.95
CA ARG A 172 3.95 -4.25 -13.68
C ARG A 172 4.99 -3.62 -12.74
N MET A 173 4.54 -2.85 -11.74
CA MET A 173 5.42 -2.26 -10.74
C MET A 173 6.13 -3.33 -9.90
N LEU A 174 5.39 -4.33 -9.40
CA LEU A 174 5.96 -5.44 -8.63
C LEU A 174 7.02 -6.20 -9.45
N THR A 175 6.73 -6.47 -10.71
CA THR A 175 7.69 -7.13 -11.63
C THR A 175 8.94 -6.29 -11.84
N ARG A 176 8.81 -4.98 -12.05
CA ARG A 176 9.94 -4.06 -12.22
C ARG A 176 10.82 -4.04 -10.97
N LEU A 177 10.21 -3.90 -9.79
CA LEU A 177 10.95 -3.86 -8.52
C LEU A 177 11.63 -5.18 -8.20
N GLY A 178 10.99 -6.31 -8.49
CA GLY A 178 11.61 -7.63 -8.36
C GLY A 178 12.89 -7.75 -9.17
N ARG A 179 12.85 -7.37 -10.45
CA ARG A 179 14.05 -7.40 -11.35
C ARG A 179 15.16 -6.45 -10.89
N MET A 180 14.80 -5.26 -10.38
CA MET A 180 15.80 -4.30 -9.86
C MET A 180 16.55 -4.84 -8.63
N GLN A 181 15.96 -5.76 -7.89
CA GLN A 181 16.59 -6.36 -6.71
C GLN A 181 17.46 -7.58 -7.06
N GLU A 182 17.12 -8.31 -8.12
CA GLU A 182 17.94 -9.42 -8.63
C GLU A 182 19.24 -8.93 -9.27
N ALA A 183 19.24 -7.67 -9.76
CA ALA A 183 20.37 -7.05 -10.43
C ALA A 183 21.38 -6.36 -9.48
N ASN A 184 21.10 -6.27 -8.19
CA ASN A 184 21.96 -5.69 -7.14
C ASN A 184 22.37 -6.74 -6.11
#